data_cd3243ef2b655ad1e297b4d1a2a9394c
#
_entry.id   cd3243ef2b655ad1e297b4d1a2a9394c
#
_cell.length_a   1.000
_cell.length_b   1.000
_cell.length_c   1.000
_cell.angle_alpha   90.00
_cell.angle_beta   90.00
_cell.angle_gamma   90.00
#
_symmetry.space_group_name_H-M   'P 1'
#
loop_
_entity.id
_entity.type
_entity.pdbx_description
1 polymer ?
#
loop_
_entity_poly.entity_id
_entity_poly.type
_entity_poly.pdbx_seq_one_letter_code
_entity_poly.pdbx_strand_id
1 'polypeptide(L)'
;MHPEQKVASSQVKDQAKTRRGDARRQGEYHHGTLREALLSAAEALLLERGVEAFSLRECARRAGVSHGAPAHHFGDARGLLTAFATAGFERMELRMQRYALEADDSPEQRLAAVGRAYVDFALDHPAHFRLMFRSDRLDADDPALKRAS
;
A
#
# COMPACT_ATOMS: atom_id res chain seq x y z
N MET A 1 -14.07 53.07 -23.84
CA MET A 1 -13.51 51.93 -23.07
C MET A 1 -14.46 50.76 -23.25
N HIS A 2 -14.05 49.77 -24.05
CA HIS A 2 -14.94 48.65 -24.45
C HIS A 2 -15.06 47.59 -23.34
N PRO A 3 -16.28 47.06 -23.04
CA PRO A 3 -16.52 46.09 -22.02
C PRO A 3 -16.02 44.64 -22.35
N GLU A 4 -15.59 44.39 -23.58
CA GLU A 4 -15.22 43.03 -24.04
C GLU A 4 -13.87 42.51 -23.50
N GLN A 5 -12.97 43.36 -23.01
CA GLN A 5 -11.65 42.92 -22.50
C GLN A 5 -11.70 42.29 -21.08
N LYS A 6 -12.75 42.50 -20.31
CA LYS A 6 -12.87 41.97 -18.94
C LYS A 6 -13.36 40.49 -18.88
N VAL A 7 -14.09 40.04 -19.89
CA VAL A 7 -14.67 38.70 -19.94
C VAL A 7 -13.62 37.64 -20.34
N ALA A 8 -12.70 37.99 -21.23
CA ALA A 8 -11.64 37.09 -21.71
C ALA A 8 -10.64 36.70 -20.61
N SER A 9 -10.34 37.62 -19.69
CA SER A 9 -9.38 37.37 -18.59
C SER A 9 -9.94 36.45 -17.50
N SER A 10 -11.25 36.41 -17.30
CA SER A 10 -11.92 35.54 -16.31
C SER A 10 -11.98 34.09 -16.80
N GLN A 11 -12.30 33.88 -18.08
CA GLN A 11 -12.39 32.52 -18.66
C GLN A 11 -11.03 31.81 -18.74
N VAL A 12 -9.94 32.54 -19.02
CA VAL A 12 -8.58 31.96 -19.06
C VAL A 12 -8.11 31.53 -17.67
N LYS A 13 -8.46 32.26 -16.61
CA LYS A 13 -8.10 31.88 -15.22
C LYS A 13 -8.87 30.65 -14.73
N ASP A 14 -10.11 30.48 -15.16
CA ASP A 14 -10.96 29.34 -14.76
C ASP A 14 -10.52 28.04 -15.45
N GLN A 15 -10.16 28.12 -16.73
CA GLN A 15 -9.62 26.98 -17.48
C GLN A 15 -8.24 26.53 -16.96
N ALA A 16 -7.40 27.46 -16.50
CA ALA A 16 -6.10 27.12 -15.92
C ALA A 16 -6.23 26.43 -14.55
N LYS A 17 -7.25 26.79 -13.76
CA LYS A 17 -7.56 26.17 -12.46
C LYS A 17 -8.10 24.75 -12.61
N THR A 18 -8.96 24.52 -13.61
CA THR A 18 -9.53 23.19 -13.93
C THR A 18 -8.45 22.24 -14.45
N ARG A 19 -7.56 22.69 -15.34
CA ARG A 19 -6.45 21.86 -15.86
C ARG A 19 -5.43 21.47 -14.77
N ARG A 20 -5.18 22.34 -13.77
CA ARG A 20 -4.32 22.00 -12.61
C ARG A 20 -4.98 21.00 -11.66
N GLY A 21 -6.29 21.03 -11.50
CA GLY A 21 -7.06 20.07 -10.72
C GLY A 21 -7.06 18.68 -11.33
N ASP A 22 -7.21 18.58 -12.64
CA ASP A 22 -7.21 17.30 -13.37
C ASP A 22 -5.81 16.68 -13.45
N ALA A 23 -4.76 17.48 -13.64
CA ALA A 23 -3.38 16.98 -13.62
C ALA A 23 -2.97 16.45 -12.23
N ARG A 24 -3.44 17.05 -11.13
CA ARG A 24 -3.23 16.51 -9.77
C ARG A 24 -3.97 15.20 -9.56
N ARG A 25 -5.22 15.08 -9.95
CA ARG A 25 -6.00 13.83 -9.83
C ARG A 25 -5.43 12.71 -10.70
N GLN A 26 -4.97 13.00 -11.91
CA GLN A 26 -4.29 12.02 -12.75
C GLN A 26 -2.95 11.58 -12.14
N GLY A 27 -2.17 12.50 -11.57
CA GLY A 27 -0.92 12.16 -10.87
C GLY A 27 -1.16 11.25 -9.66
N GLU A 28 -2.14 11.54 -8.82
CA GLU A 28 -2.51 10.72 -7.66
C GLU A 28 -3.03 9.33 -8.06
N TYR A 29 -3.82 9.24 -9.14
CA TYR A 29 -4.31 7.96 -9.66
C TYR A 29 -3.19 7.08 -10.20
N HIS A 30 -2.23 7.66 -10.93
CA HIS A 30 -1.05 6.93 -11.41
C HIS A 30 -0.10 6.50 -10.28
N HIS A 31 0.03 7.29 -9.21
CA HIS A 31 0.86 6.93 -8.06
C HIS A 31 0.26 5.78 -7.24
N GLY A 32 -1.07 5.74 -7.07
CA GLY A 32 -1.78 4.64 -6.41
C GLY A 32 -1.61 3.32 -7.16
N THR A 33 -1.85 3.31 -8.45
CA THR A 33 -1.72 2.12 -9.30
C THR A 33 -0.28 1.62 -9.39
N LEU A 34 0.71 2.52 -9.42
CA LEU A 34 2.13 2.14 -9.42
C LEU A 34 2.56 1.51 -8.08
N ARG A 35 2.14 2.11 -6.96
CA ARG A 35 2.41 1.54 -5.64
C ARG A 35 1.81 0.14 -5.48
N GLU A 36 0.56 -0.03 -5.90
CA GLU A 36 -0.13 -1.33 -5.88
C GLU A 36 0.57 -2.37 -6.78
N ALA A 37 0.97 -1.99 -7.99
CA ALA A 37 1.70 -2.86 -8.90
C ALA A 37 3.04 -3.32 -8.31
N LEU A 38 3.77 -2.44 -7.62
CA LEU A 38 5.02 -2.77 -6.95
C LEU A 38 4.80 -3.70 -5.75
N LEU A 39 3.76 -3.48 -4.94
CA LEU A 39 3.43 -4.37 -3.82
C LEU A 39 2.97 -5.75 -4.30
N SER A 40 2.19 -5.83 -5.39
CA SER A 40 1.80 -7.10 -6.01
C SER A 40 3.01 -7.86 -6.58
N ALA A 41 3.93 -7.16 -7.26
CA ALA A 41 5.16 -7.76 -7.74
C ALA A 41 6.07 -8.24 -6.59
N ALA A 42 6.10 -7.52 -5.46
CA ALA A 42 6.82 -7.92 -4.26
C ALA A 42 6.21 -9.19 -3.66
N GLU A 43 4.88 -9.29 -3.56
CA GLU A 43 4.19 -10.49 -3.09
C GLU A 43 4.58 -11.72 -3.90
N ALA A 44 4.51 -11.62 -5.23
CA ALA A 44 4.88 -12.73 -6.12
C ALA A 44 6.35 -13.16 -5.95
N LEU A 45 7.28 -12.21 -5.79
CA LEU A 45 8.69 -12.51 -5.53
C LEU A 45 8.92 -13.16 -4.18
N LEU A 46 8.26 -12.69 -3.13
CA LEU A 46 8.37 -13.23 -1.79
C LEU A 46 7.84 -14.66 -1.71
N LEU A 47 6.74 -14.96 -2.42
CA LEU A 47 6.19 -16.32 -2.52
C LEU A 47 7.12 -17.26 -3.27
N GLU A 48 7.70 -16.81 -4.38
CA GLU A 48 8.53 -17.62 -5.26
C GLU A 48 9.95 -17.88 -4.69
N ARG A 49 10.57 -16.85 -4.11
CA ARG A 49 12.01 -16.87 -3.78
C ARG A 49 12.32 -16.59 -2.31
N GLY A 50 11.33 -16.18 -1.54
CA GLY A 50 11.52 -15.74 -0.15
C GLY A 50 12.17 -14.37 -0.03
N VAL A 51 12.29 -13.90 1.21
CA VAL A 51 12.81 -12.56 1.52
C VAL A 51 14.32 -12.42 1.27
N GLU A 52 15.07 -13.50 1.41
CA GLU A 52 16.54 -13.48 1.26
C GLU A 52 16.97 -13.18 -0.20
N ALA A 53 16.19 -13.64 -1.16
CA ALA A 53 16.43 -13.43 -2.59
C ALA A 53 15.64 -12.25 -3.17
N PHE A 54 15.03 -11.41 -2.30
CA PHE A 54 14.26 -10.25 -2.75
C PHE A 54 15.16 -9.20 -3.41
N SER A 55 14.74 -8.72 -4.59
CA SER A 55 15.47 -7.72 -5.36
C SER A 55 14.51 -6.63 -5.85
N LEU A 56 14.84 -5.37 -5.49
CA LEU A 56 14.09 -4.19 -5.93
C LEU A 56 14.07 -4.05 -7.47
N ARG A 57 15.19 -4.40 -8.12
CA ARG A 57 15.30 -4.38 -9.58
C ARG A 57 14.37 -5.40 -10.23
N GLU A 58 14.30 -6.61 -9.69
CA GLU A 58 13.43 -7.65 -10.19
C GLU A 58 11.96 -7.32 -9.93
N CYS A 59 11.66 -6.68 -8.79
CA CYS A 59 10.34 -6.17 -8.48
C CYS A 59 9.88 -5.12 -9.51
N ALA A 60 10.73 -4.15 -9.86
CA ALA A 60 10.46 -3.15 -10.90
C ALA A 60 10.18 -3.81 -12.26
N ARG A 61 11.03 -4.78 -12.65
CA ARG A 61 10.87 -5.53 -13.90
C ARG A 61 9.52 -6.27 -13.95
N ARG A 62 9.10 -6.92 -12.88
CA ARG A 62 7.81 -7.63 -12.80
C ARG A 62 6.62 -6.68 -12.82
N ALA A 63 6.74 -5.54 -12.16
CA ALA A 63 5.71 -4.51 -12.17
C ALA A 63 5.60 -3.77 -13.50
N GLY A 64 6.52 -4.01 -14.46
CA GLY A 64 6.54 -3.34 -15.75
C GLY A 64 6.88 -1.84 -15.67
N VAL A 65 7.68 -1.45 -14.67
CA VAL A 65 8.03 -0.05 -14.40
C VAL A 65 9.53 0.19 -14.55
N SER A 66 9.93 1.47 -14.59
CA SER A 66 11.35 1.83 -14.65
C SER A 66 12.09 1.35 -13.40
N HIS A 67 13.38 1.04 -13.53
CA HIS A 67 14.20 0.57 -12.41
C HIS A 67 14.30 1.57 -11.26
N GLY A 68 14.15 2.87 -11.52
CA GLY A 68 14.15 3.92 -10.51
C GLY A 68 12.82 4.11 -9.78
N ALA A 69 11.72 3.62 -10.34
CA ALA A 69 10.38 3.84 -9.77
C ALA A 69 10.23 3.31 -8.34
N PRO A 70 10.67 2.08 -7.99
CA PRO A 70 10.56 1.61 -6.62
C PRO A 70 11.36 2.45 -5.62
N ALA A 71 12.59 2.87 -5.99
CA ALA A 71 13.41 3.70 -5.12
C ALA A 71 12.79 5.08 -4.91
N HIS A 72 12.13 5.65 -5.92
CA HIS A 72 11.41 6.92 -5.79
C HIS A 72 10.23 6.83 -4.80
N HIS A 73 9.52 5.68 -4.77
CA HIS A 73 8.34 5.47 -3.91
C HIS A 73 8.66 4.97 -2.50
N PHE A 74 9.67 4.12 -2.37
CA PHE A 74 9.94 3.38 -1.14
C PHE A 74 11.36 3.59 -0.61
N GLY A 75 12.20 4.37 -1.30
CA GLY A 75 13.59 4.58 -0.95
C GLY A 75 14.47 3.41 -1.38
N ASP A 76 14.36 2.28 -0.71
CA ASP A 76 15.15 1.08 -0.96
C ASP A 76 14.33 -0.21 -0.82
N ALA A 77 15.00 -1.35 -0.85
CA ALA A 77 14.35 -2.66 -0.69
C ALA A 77 13.71 -2.82 0.70
N ARG A 78 14.36 -2.29 1.75
CA ARG A 78 13.84 -2.32 3.12
C ARG A 78 12.55 -1.51 3.23
N GLY A 79 12.52 -0.31 2.65
CA GLY A 79 11.32 0.54 2.64
C GLY A 79 10.14 -0.11 1.91
N LEU A 80 10.37 -0.80 0.77
CA LEU A 80 9.31 -1.54 0.08
C LEU A 80 8.83 -2.74 0.92
N LEU A 81 9.72 -3.51 1.51
CA LEU A 81 9.37 -4.62 2.39
C LEU A 81 8.61 -4.14 3.62
N THR A 82 8.99 -3.01 4.20
CA THR A 82 8.29 -2.37 5.33
C THR A 82 6.88 -1.97 4.95
N ALA A 83 6.70 -1.32 3.81
CA ALA A 83 5.36 -0.95 3.31
C ALA A 83 4.49 -2.19 3.02
N PHE A 84 5.08 -3.28 2.51
CA PHE A 84 4.39 -4.54 2.29
C PHE A 84 3.95 -5.19 3.61
N ALA A 85 4.83 -5.22 4.61
CA ALA A 85 4.51 -5.73 5.95
C ALA A 85 3.42 -4.90 6.65
N THR A 86 3.50 -3.57 6.55
CA THR A 86 2.48 -2.64 7.08
C THR A 86 1.10 -2.96 6.50
N ALA A 87 0.99 -3.12 5.18
CA ALA A 87 -0.25 -3.52 4.54
C ALA A 87 -0.75 -4.90 5.00
N GLY A 88 0.15 -5.79 5.36
CA GLY A 88 -0.17 -7.09 5.96
C GLY A 88 -0.80 -6.95 7.35
N PHE A 89 -0.22 -6.14 8.23
CA PHE A 89 -0.78 -5.87 9.57
C PHE A 89 -2.15 -5.22 9.47
N GLU A 90 -2.32 -4.20 8.65
CA GLU A 90 -3.60 -3.51 8.43
C GLU A 90 -4.70 -4.48 7.95
N ARG A 91 -4.38 -5.36 6.98
CA ARG A 91 -5.32 -6.39 6.49
C ARG A 91 -5.68 -7.42 7.55
N MET A 92 -4.69 -7.84 8.34
CA MET A 92 -4.90 -8.79 9.44
C MET A 92 -5.81 -8.19 10.51
N GLU A 93 -5.54 -6.94 10.92
CA GLU A 93 -6.37 -6.21 11.89
C GLU A 93 -7.83 -6.11 11.42
N LEU A 94 -8.06 -5.66 10.18
CA LEU A 94 -9.41 -5.55 9.62
C LEU A 94 -10.14 -6.90 9.60
N ARG A 95 -9.43 -8.00 9.27
CA ARG A 95 -10.01 -9.35 9.31
C ARG A 95 -10.39 -9.76 10.74
N MET A 96 -9.51 -9.53 11.70
CA MET A 96 -9.75 -9.86 13.10
C MET A 96 -10.94 -9.07 13.66
N GLN A 97 -11.03 -7.77 13.36
CA GLN A 97 -12.16 -6.91 13.74
C GLN A 97 -13.48 -7.44 13.15
N ARG A 98 -13.50 -7.78 11.86
CA ARG A 98 -14.69 -8.33 11.20
C ARG A 98 -15.16 -9.63 11.87
N TYR A 99 -14.27 -10.57 12.10
CA TYR A 99 -14.60 -11.84 12.75
C TYR A 99 -15.11 -11.65 14.17
N ALA A 100 -14.54 -10.68 14.91
CA ALA A 100 -15.00 -10.35 16.26
C ALA A 100 -16.39 -9.74 16.27
N LEU A 101 -16.76 -8.93 15.26
CA LEU A 101 -18.09 -8.33 15.11
C LEU A 101 -19.16 -9.31 14.66
N GLU A 102 -18.76 -10.34 13.89
CA GLU A 102 -19.66 -11.39 13.40
C GLU A 102 -19.85 -12.51 14.45
N ALA A 103 -19.07 -12.53 15.53
CA ALA A 103 -19.18 -13.53 16.59
C ALA A 103 -20.32 -13.16 17.55
N ASP A 104 -20.86 -14.18 18.24
CA ASP A 104 -21.84 -13.98 19.31
C ASP A 104 -21.25 -13.18 20.47
N ASP A 105 -22.14 -12.68 21.37
CA ASP A 105 -21.76 -11.72 22.43
C ASP A 105 -20.85 -12.29 23.54
N SER A 106 -20.56 -13.60 23.55
CA SER A 106 -19.66 -14.22 24.50
C SER A 106 -18.20 -13.81 24.25
N PRO A 107 -17.48 -13.36 25.30
CA PRO A 107 -16.05 -13.03 25.19
C PRO A 107 -15.20 -14.20 24.65
N GLU A 108 -15.53 -15.44 25.02
CA GLU A 108 -14.83 -16.65 24.59
C GLU A 108 -15.02 -16.89 23.09
N GLN A 109 -16.22 -16.66 22.57
CA GLN A 109 -16.52 -16.81 21.15
C GLN A 109 -15.84 -15.70 20.33
N ARG A 110 -15.81 -14.48 20.82
CA ARG A 110 -15.05 -13.38 20.20
C ARG A 110 -13.55 -13.67 20.14
N LEU A 111 -12.98 -14.17 21.24
CA LEU A 111 -11.57 -14.58 21.28
C LEU A 111 -11.29 -15.70 20.29
N ALA A 112 -12.14 -16.71 20.24
CA ALA A 112 -12.01 -17.81 19.27
C ALA A 112 -12.15 -17.33 17.82
N ALA A 113 -13.04 -16.38 17.55
CA ALA A 113 -13.20 -15.77 16.23
C ALA A 113 -11.94 -14.99 15.80
N VAL A 114 -11.36 -14.19 16.68
CA VAL A 114 -10.09 -13.49 16.43
C VAL A 114 -8.96 -14.48 16.16
N GLY A 115 -8.87 -15.55 16.93
CA GLY A 115 -7.88 -16.62 16.71
C GLY A 115 -8.03 -17.30 15.34
N ARG A 116 -9.27 -17.58 14.93
CA ARG A 116 -9.55 -18.11 13.57
C ARG A 116 -9.13 -17.12 12.49
N ALA A 117 -9.49 -15.83 12.64
CA ALA A 117 -9.11 -14.78 11.69
C ALA A 117 -7.60 -14.69 11.48
N TYR A 118 -6.82 -14.81 12.57
CA TYR A 118 -5.36 -14.84 12.54
C TYR A 118 -4.83 -16.05 11.75
N VAL A 119 -5.33 -17.23 12.01
CA VAL A 119 -4.92 -18.45 11.29
C VAL A 119 -5.31 -18.38 9.82
N ASP A 120 -6.55 -17.97 9.51
CA ASP A 120 -7.03 -17.83 8.14
C ASP A 120 -6.21 -16.78 7.37
N PHE A 121 -5.81 -15.67 8.03
CA PHE A 121 -4.92 -14.70 7.42
C PHE A 121 -3.55 -15.30 7.07
N ALA A 122 -2.97 -16.08 7.97
CA ALA A 122 -1.67 -16.72 7.74
C ALA A 122 -1.70 -17.69 6.55
N LEU A 123 -2.80 -18.41 6.39
CA LEU A 123 -3.00 -19.37 5.30
C LEU A 123 -3.27 -18.65 3.95
N ASP A 124 -4.11 -17.62 3.96
CA ASP A 124 -4.51 -16.91 2.74
C ASP A 124 -3.41 -15.94 2.24
N HIS A 125 -2.59 -15.40 3.15
CA HIS A 125 -1.58 -14.37 2.87
C HIS A 125 -0.18 -14.76 3.38
N PRO A 126 0.38 -15.90 2.96
CA PRO A 126 1.63 -16.43 3.54
C PRO A 126 2.86 -15.52 3.30
N ALA A 127 2.88 -14.75 2.21
CA ALA A 127 3.97 -13.80 1.96
C ALA A 127 3.97 -12.66 2.99
N HIS A 128 2.80 -12.08 3.24
CA HIS A 128 2.63 -11.05 4.28
C HIS A 128 2.98 -11.62 5.65
N PHE A 129 2.36 -12.73 6.02
CA PHE A 129 2.52 -13.33 7.35
C PHE A 129 3.97 -13.67 7.67
N ARG A 130 4.71 -14.24 6.73
CA ARG A 130 6.14 -14.56 6.93
C ARG A 130 7.02 -13.33 7.07
N LEU A 131 6.70 -12.23 6.37
CA LEU A 131 7.50 -11.02 6.40
C LEU A 131 7.21 -10.13 7.60
N MET A 132 5.93 -10.05 8.03
CA MET A 132 5.49 -9.14 9.10
C MET A 132 6.29 -9.28 10.40
N PHE A 133 6.81 -10.46 10.68
CA PHE A 133 7.57 -10.76 11.90
C PHE A 133 9.10 -10.82 11.70
N ARG A 134 9.58 -10.38 10.51
CA ARG A 134 11.01 -10.33 10.18
C ARG A 134 11.57 -8.94 10.47
N SER A 135 11.72 -8.59 11.75
CA SER A 135 12.26 -7.30 12.21
C SER A 135 13.65 -6.97 11.64
N ASP A 136 14.45 -7.99 11.34
CA ASP A 136 15.75 -7.86 10.69
C ASP A 136 15.67 -7.33 9.24
N ARG A 137 14.52 -7.44 8.60
CA ARG A 137 14.26 -7.02 7.21
C ARG A 137 13.44 -5.73 7.08
N LEU A 138 12.87 -5.27 8.17
CA LEU A 138 11.96 -4.12 8.20
C LEU A 138 12.64 -2.91 8.83
N ASP A 139 12.14 -1.73 8.50
CA ASP A 139 12.47 -0.50 9.20
C ASP A 139 11.60 -0.38 10.46
N ALA A 140 12.19 -0.74 11.61
CA ALA A 140 11.50 -0.69 12.89
C ALA A 140 11.12 0.74 13.33
N ASP A 141 11.72 1.76 12.72
CA ASP A 141 11.44 3.17 13.01
C ASP A 141 10.37 3.77 12.10
N ASP A 142 9.91 3.05 11.08
CA ASP A 142 8.84 3.51 10.21
C ASP A 142 7.55 3.79 10.99
N PRO A 143 6.99 5.03 10.90
CA PRO A 143 5.81 5.41 11.68
C PRO A 143 4.54 4.66 11.28
N ALA A 144 4.41 4.23 10.02
CA ALA A 144 3.25 3.49 9.55
C ALA A 144 3.28 2.05 10.07
N LEU A 145 4.46 1.41 10.03
CA LEU A 145 4.67 0.09 10.61
C LEU A 145 4.36 0.08 12.11
N LYS A 146 4.89 1.07 12.87
CA LYS A 146 4.64 1.20 14.32
C LYS A 146 3.17 1.35 14.69
N ARG A 147 2.37 1.98 13.82
CA ARG A 147 0.92 2.11 14.07
C ARG A 147 0.14 0.86 13.72
N ALA A 148 0.62 0.08 12.76
CA ALA A 148 -0.08 -1.09 12.26
C ALA A 148 0.26 -2.38 13.03
N SER A 149 1.43 -2.44 13.68
CA SER A 149 1.92 -3.60 14.45
C SER A 149 1.65 -3.40 15.94
#